data_0fa49bbfeb58efdd55ad4d34b887641b
#
_entry.id   0fa49bbfeb58efdd55ad4d34b887641b
#
_cell.length_a   1.000
_cell.length_b   1.000
_cell.length_c   1.000
_cell.angle_alpha   90.00
_cell.angle_beta   90.00
_cell.angle_gamma   90.00
#
_symmetry.space_group_name_H-M   'P 1'
#
loop_
_entity.id
_entity.type
_entity.pdbx_description
1 polymer ?
#
loop_
_entity_poly.entity_id
_entity_poly.type
_entity_poly.pdbx_seq_one_letter_code
_entity_poly.pdbx_strand_id
1 'polypeptide(L)'
;EPFNALFTQGMVTHETYSIPEASSSKKKIWYSPDEIKKINGEHTVTATGEKAFVGPIIKMSKSKKNVIDPEDIINQYGADTARWFVMSDSPPERDVEWTTSGVEASWKHLNKVWRLIDALEQNNTQDNSEDEALLKSVHYSINEVTKGIEEFSFNKSIASLYELTNIINKSNAGVRAKTEALKTLAILMMPFTPHIAEEMWSTLGGQGLASLSSWPKLDKSLLENDDVTV
;
A
#
# COMPACT_ATOMS: atom_id res chain seq x y z
N GLU A 1 20.12 28.72 8.11
CA GLU A 1 20.07 27.29 8.49
C GLU A 1 20.04 26.43 7.22
N PRO A 2 20.78 25.30 7.18
CA PRO A 2 20.84 24.46 5.97
C PRO A 2 19.57 23.60 5.76
N PHE A 3 18.70 23.48 6.75
CA PHE A 3 17.47 22.70 6.73
C PHE A 3 16.31 23.48 7.32
N ASN A 4 15.13 23.38 6.70
CA ASN A 4 13.91 24.01 7.20
C ASN A 4 13.21 23.16 8.27
N ALA A 5 13.38 21.83 8.21
CA ALA A 5 12.76 20.89 9.12
C ALA A 5 13.57 19.59 9.23
N LEU A 6 13.35 18.86 10.32
CA LEU A 6 13.83 17.51 10.52
C LEU A 6 12.60 16.59 10.64
N PHE A 7 12.55 15.54 9.84
CA PHE A 7 11.55 14.49 9.92
C PHE A 7 12.23 13.18 10.33
N THR A 8 11.76 12.55 11.42
CA THR A 8 12.26 11.26 11.88
C THR A 8 11.22 10.18 11.65
N GLN A 9 11.61 9.12 10.95
CA GLN A 9 10.73 7.98 10.69
C GLN A 9 10.84 6.91 11.78
N GLY A 10 9.77 6.11 11.94
CA GLY A 10 9.74 4.91 12.75
C GLY A 10 10.58 3.78 12.14
N MET A 11 10.61 2.66 12.83
CA MET A 11 11.38 1.47 12.44
C MET A 11 10.45 0.38 11.93
N VAL A 12 10.97 -0.48 11.07
CA VAL A 12 10.30 -1.74 10.74
C VAL A 12 10.62 -2.76 11.81
N THR A 13 9.59 -3.34 12.40
CA THR A 13 9.65 -4.28 13.51
C THR A 13 9.11 -5.65 13.09
N HIS A 14 9.53 -6.69 13.79
CA HIS A 14 9.02 -8.05 13.59
C HIS A 14 9.10 -8.85 14.89
N GLU A 15 8.28 -9.89 14.99
CA GLU A 15 8.36 -10.89 16.06
C GLU A 15 9.75 -11.53 16.12
N THR A 16 10.11 -12.05 17.28
CA THR A 16 11.34 -12.81 17.48
C THR A 16 11.02 -14.27 17.81
N TYR A 17 11.82 -15.18 17.28
CA TYR A 17 11.65 -16.62 17.54
C TYR A 17 12.88 -17.20 18.20
N SER A 18 12.69 -17.97 19.27
CA SER A 18 13.82 -18.52 20.00
C SER A 18 13.50 -19.85 20.66
N ILE A 19 14.56 -20.65 20.89
CA ILE A 19 14.54 -21.82 21.77
C ILE A 19 15.59 -21.61 22.87
N PRO A 20 15.36 -22.04 24.13
CA PRO A 20 16.39 -22.05 25.17
C PRO A 20 17.59 -22.90 24.72
N GLU A 21 18.81 -22.42 24.94
CA GLU A 21 20.00 -23.24 24.70
C GLU A 21 20.09 -24.36 25.75
N ALA A 22 20.30 -25.60 25.29
CA ALA A 22 20.31 -26.78 26.18
C ALA A 22 21.35 -26.67 27.32
N SER A 23 22.44 -25.94 27.10
CA SER A 23 23.51 -25.72 28.07
C SER A 23 23.23 -24.60 29.07
N SER A 24 22.24 -23.76 28.87
CA SER A 24 21.95 -22.61 29.72
C SER A 24 20.53 -22.06 29.49
N SER A 25 19.70 -22.07 30.55
CA SER A 25 18.35 -21.48 30.49
C SER A 25 18.36 -19.96 30.28
N LYS A 26 19.51 -19.28 30.38
CA LYS A 26 19.65 -17.84 30.16
C LYS A 26 20.04 -17.49 28.74
N LYS A 27 20.58 -18.44 27.99
CA LYS A 27 20.93 -18.23 26.56
C LYS A 27 19.84 -18.74 25.66
N LYS A 28 19.61 -18.02 24.56
CA LYS A 28 18.60 -18.33 23.55
C LYS A 28 19.26 -18.53 22.19
N ILE A 29 18.82 -19.53 21.46
CA ILE A 29 19.12 -19.71 20.05
C ILE A 29 17.99 -19.01 19.29
N TRP A 30 18.35 -18.05 18.44
CA TRP A 30 17.40 -17.27 17.64
C TRP A 30 17.24 -17.91 16.27
N TYR A 31 16.01 -17.85 15.75
CA TYR A 31 15.63 -18.35 14.45
C TYR A 31 15.02 -17.24 13.62
N SER A 32 15.30 -17.26 12.32
CA SER A 32 14.68 -16.35 11.35
C SER A 32 13.25 -16.78 11.02
N PRO A 33 12.40 -15.88 10.51
CA PRO A 33 11.02 -16.18 10.17
C PRO A 33 10.87 -17.33 9.17
N ASP A 34 11.79 -17.48 8.21
CA ASP A 34 11.83 -18.55 7.21
C ASP A 34 12.20 -19.93 7.81
N GLU A 35 12.91 -19.94 8.96
CA GLU A 35 13.21 -21.16 9.72
C GLU A 35 12.01 -21.66 10.56
N ILE A 36 10.90 -20.90 10.62
CA ILE A 36 9.75 -21.18 11.48
C ILE A 36 8.51 -21.56 10.65
N LYS A 37 7.80 -22.59 11.08
CA LYS A 37 6.47 -22.94 10.56
C LYS A 37 5.43 -22.87 11.67
N LYS A 38 4.22 -22.42 11.32
CA LYS A 38 3.06 -22.43 12.21
C LYS A 38 2.22 -23.67 11.90
N ILE A 39 2.18 -24.62 12.86
CA ILE A 39 1.43 -25.88 12.75
C ILE A 39 0.44 -25.92 13.92
N ASN A 40 -0.86 -26.05 13.63
CA ASN A 40 -1.92 -26.09 14.63
C ASN A 40 -1.88 -24.94 15.65
N GLY A 41 -1.47 -23.74 15.20
CA GLY A 41 -1.36 -22.55 16.06
C GLY A 41 -0.05 -22.42 16.81
N GLU A 42 0.82 -23.42 16.80
CA GLU A 42 2.13 -23.40 17.43
C GLU A 42 3.24 -23.11 16.42
N HIS A 43 4.24 -22.34 16.85
CA HIS A 43 5.42 -22.06 16.06
C HIS A 43 6.48 -23.15 16.32
N THR A 44 6.98 -23.77 15.26
CA THR A 44 7.98 -24.84 15.32
C THR A 44 9.14 -24.53 14.37
N VAL A 45 10.35 -24.91 14.78
CA VAL A 45 11.52 -24.84 13.92
C VAL A 45 11.39 -25.90 12.82
N THR A 46 11.48 -25.46 11.58
CA THR A 46 11.26 -26.32 10.41
C THR A 46 12.21 -27.50 10.36
N ALA A 47 13.50 -27.28 10.73
CA ALA A 47 14.55 -28.29 10.66
C ALA A 47 14.47 -29.34 11.76
N THR A 48 14.05 -28.99 12.96
CA THR A 48 14.10 -29.87 14.15
C THR A 48 12.71 -30.31 14.63
N GLY A 49 11.64 -29.59 14.26
CA GLY A 49 10.31 -29.80 14.78
C GLY A 49 10.12 -29.31 16.23
N GLU A 50 11.14 -28.72 16.83
CA GLU A 50 11.06 -28.21 18.20
C GLU A 50 10.17 -26.97 18.27
N LYS A 51 9.43 -26.83 19.37
CA LYS A 51 8.58 -25.66 19.63
C LYS A 51 9.41 -24.41 19.83
N ALA A 52 9.19 -23.40 19.00
CA ALA A 52 9.79 -22.08 19.14
C ALA A 52 8.91 -21.16 20.01
N PHE A 53 9.54 -20.39 20.86
CA PHE A 53 8.89 -19.34 21.65
C PHE A 53 8.85 -18.06 20.83
N VAL A 54 7.65 -17.50 20.68
CA VAL A 54 7.44 -16.17 20.11
C VAL A 54 7.78 -15.14 21.19
N GLY A 55 8.72 -14.28 20.87
CA GLY A 55 9.15 -13.18 21.74
C GLY A 55 8.52 -11.85 21.30
N PRO A 56 8.92 -10.74 21.93
CA PRO A 56 8.38 -9.43 21.65
C PRO A 56 8.67 -8.99 20.19
N ILE A 57 7.76 -8.17 19.67
CA ILE A 57 7.93 -7.43 18.44
C ILE A 57 8.93 -6.31 18.70
N ILE A 58 10.05 -6.34 18.01
CA ILE A 58 11.13 -5.37 18.17
C ILE A 58 11.72 -5.00 16.80
N LYS A 59 12.50 -3.93 16.78
CA LYS A 59 13.30 -3.54 15.61
C LYS A 59 14.01 -4.75 15.01
N MET A 60 13.91 -4.90 13.69
CA MET A 60 14.64 -5.93 12.95
C MET A 60 16.15 -5.82 13.18
N SER A 61 16.78 -6.94 13.50
CA SER A 61 18.24 -7.01 13.71
C SER A 61 18.80 -8.37 13.34
N LYS A 62 20.00 -8.40 12.77
CA LYS A 62 20.72 -9.63 12.43
C LYS A 62 21.02 -10.49 13.66
N SER A 63 21.27 -9.86 14.82
CA SER A 63 21.58 -10.56 16.08
C SER A 63 20.39 -11.31 16.67
N LYS A 64 19.17 -10.89 16.35
CA LYS A 64 17.92 -11.55 16.77
C LYS A 64 17.33 -12.40 15.65
N LYS A 65 17.93 -12.38 14.48
CA LYS A 65 17.45 -13.06 13.26
C LYS A 65 15.99 -12.74 12.90
N ASN A 66 15.44 -11.63 13.36
CA ASN A 66 14.06 -11.23 13.03
C ASN A 66 14.00 -10.28 11.83
N VAL A 67 14.86 -10.50 10.85
CA VAL A 67 14.94 -9.72 9.61
C VAL A 67 14.17 -10.46 8.52
N ILE A 68 13.38 -9.71 7.77
CA ILE A 68 12.78 -10.16 6.52
C ILE A 68 13.69 -9.67 5.39
N ASP A 69 14.05 -10.56 4.46
CA ASP A 69 14.87 -10.20 3.33
C ASP A 69 14.01 -9.43 2.30
N PRO A 70 14.37 -8.18 1.97
CA PRO A 70 13.65 -7.42 0.95
C PRO A 70 13.64 -8.09 -0.43
N GLU A 71 14.69 -8.84 -0.79
CA GLU A 71 14.77 -9.54 -2.09
C GLU A 71 13.69 -10.61 -2.19
N ASP A 72 13.43 -11.37 -1.12
CA ASP A 72 12.38 -12.39 -1.09
C ASP A 72 11.01 -11.77 -1.29
N ILE A 73 10.76 -10.62 -0.65
CA ILE A 73 9.49 -9.90 -0.79
C ILE A 73 9.33 -9.33 -2.19
N ILE A 74 10.38 -8.73 -2.75
CA ILE A 74 10.36 -8.17 -4.11
C ILE A 74 10.14 -9.28 -5.14
N ASN A 75 10.80 -10.44 -4.98
CA ASN A 75 10.64 -11.57 -5.89
C ASN A 75 9.25 -12.20 -5.82
N GLN A 76 8.64 -12.23 -4.64
CA GLN A 76 7.34 -12.87 -4.43
C GLN A 76 6.15 -11.94 -4.73
N TYR A 77 6.23 -10.67 -4.34
CA TYR A 77 5.10 -9.75 -4.36
C TYR A 77 5.35 -8.48 -5.19
N GLY A 78 6.60 -8.21 -5.57
CA GLY A 78 7.00 -6.98 -6.25
C GLY A 78 7.33 -5.82 -5.30
N ALA A 79 8.18 -4.91 -5.77
CA ALA A 79 8.62 -3.75 -4.99
C ALA A 79 7.48 -2.80 -4.61
N ASP A 80 6.50 -2.61 -5.49
CA ASP A 80 5.34 -1.75 -5.24
C ASP A 80 4.49 -2.26 -4.08
N THR A 81 4.36 -3.58 -3.91
CA THR A 81 3.63 -4.17 -2.79
C THR A 81 4.31 -3.86 -1.45
N ALA A 82 5.64 -4.00 -1.40
CA ALA A 82 6.41 -3.66 -0.20
C ALA A 82 6.27 -2.17 0.16
N ARG A 83 6.37 -1.29 -0.84
CA ARG A 83 6.19 0.17 -0.68
C ARG A 83 4.79 0.50 -0.18
N TRP A 84 3.77 -0.05 -0.83
CA TRP A 84 2.36 0.16 -0.46
C TRP A 84 2.10 -0.27 0.98
N PHE A 85 2.56 -1.45 1.37
CA PHE A 85 2.40 -1.96 2.73
C PHE A 85 3.02 -1.02 3.76
N VAL A 86 4.31 -0.68 3.62
CA VAL A 86 5.04 0.14 4.59
C VAL A 86 4.41 1.54 4.75
N MET A 87 3.93 2.14 3.65
CA MET A 87 3.35 3.49 3.68
C MET A 87 1.87 3.49 4.07
N SER A 88 1.16 2.35 4.01
CA SER A 88 -0.27 2.27 4.33
C SER A 88 -0.56 1.97 5.80
N ASP A 89 0.36 1.29 6.49
CA ASP A 89 0.11 0.74 7.83
C ASP A 89 -0.04 1.83 8.89
N SER A 90 0.93 2.74 8.93
CA SER A 90 1.03 3.73 10.01
C SER A 90 1.55 5.08 9.49
N PRO A 91 1.31 6.18 10.21
CA PRO A 91 2.05 7.41 9.96
C PRO A 91 3.56 7.16 10.01
N PRO A 92 4.36 7.81 9.13
CA PRO A 92 5.76 7.44 8.94
C PRO A 92 6.67 7.65 10.18
N GLU A 93 6.24 8.41 11.17
CA GLU A 93 6.94 8.58 12.46
C GLU A 93 6.72 7.40 13.44
N ARG A 94 5.78 6.50 13.16
CA ARG A 94 5.51 5.31 13.97
C ARG A 94 6.23 4.09 13.43
N ASP A 95 6.49 3.15 14.34
CA ASP A 95 6.98 1.83 13.95
C ASP A 95 5.94 1.06 13.14
N VAL A 96 6.40 0.32 12.13
CA VAL A 96 5.59 -0.55 11.30
C VAL A 96 5.92 -2.00 11.64
N GLU A 97 4.92 -2.76 12.07
CA GLU A 97 5.07 -4.20 12.25
C GLU A 97 4.95 -4.92 10.90
N TRP A 98 6.01 -5.63 10.53
CA TRP A 98 5.98 -6.44 9.32
C TRP A 98 5.12 -7.68 9.53
N THR A 99 4.05 -7.82 8.72
CA THR A 99 3.17 -8.99 8.74
C THR A 99 2.96 -9.52 7.32
N THR A 100 3.06 -10.83 7.15
CA THR A 100 2.79 -11.49 5.86
C THR A 100 1.37 -11.20 5.37
N SER A 101 0.39 -11.20 6.27
CA SER A 101 -1.02 -10.90 5.93
C SER A 101 -1.22 -9.47 5.41
N GLY A 102 -0.49 -8.49 5.96
CA GLY A 102 -0.54 -7.10 5.49
C GLY A 102 0.07 -6.93 4.09
N VAL A 103 1.20 -7.61 3.84
CA VAL A 103 1.82 -7.63 2.51
C VAL A 103 0.90 -8.30 1.48
N GLU A 104 0.30 -9.45 1.83
CA GLU A 104 -0.66 -10.15 0.95
C GLU A 104 -1.90 -9.29 0.66
N ALA A 105 -2.41 -8.55 1.65
CA ALA A 105 -3.54 -7.65 1.46
C ALA A 105 -3.18 -6.52 0.48
N SER A 106 -1.98 -5.95 0.62
CA SER A 106 -1.44 -4.94 -0.29
C SER A 106 -1.31 -5.48 -1.72
N TRP A 107 -0.75 -6.66 -1.88
CA TRP A 107 -0.63 -7.34 -3.18
C TRP A 107 -2.00 -7.60 -3.82
N LYS A 108 -2.98 -8.10 -3.06
CA LYS A 108 -4.35 -8.31 -3.53
C LYS A 108 -5.00 -7.00 -3.99
N HIS A 109 -4.73 -5.89 -3.29
CA HIS A 109 -5.24 -4.59 -3.69
C HIS A 109 -4.64 -4.11 -5.02
N LEU A 110 -3.31 -4.16 -5.18
CA LEU A 110 -2.67 -3.77 -6.44
C LEU A 110 -3.16 -4.62 -7.63
N ASN A 111 -3.34 -5.93 -7.43
CA ASN A 111 -3.98 -6.79 -8.43
C ASN A 111 -5.44 -6.38 -8.72
N LYS A 112 -6.18 -5.91 -7.71
CA LYS A 112 -7.54 -5.39 -7.93
C LYS A 112 -7.50 -4.13 -8.78
N VAL A 113 -6.57 -3.21 -8.52
CA VAL A 113 -6.39 -1.99 -9.33
C VAL A 113 -6.14 -2.37 -10.79
N TRP A 114 -5.25 -3.33 -11.06
CA TRP A 114 -4.97 -3.78 -12.42
C TRP A 114 -6.21 -4.34 -13.13
N ARG A 115 -7.00 -5.17 -12.44
CA ARG A 115 -8.24 -5.74 -13.00
C ARG A 115 -9.28 -4.69 -13.39
N LEU A 116 -9.22 -3.47 -12.85
CA LEU A 116 -10.10 -2.39 -13.30
C LEU A 116 -9.78 -1.94 -14.72
N ILE A 117 -8.51 -2.04 -15.13
CA ILE A 117 -8.09 -1.74 -16.50
C ILE A 117 -8.59 -2.82 -17.44
N ASP A 118 -8.39 -4.10 -17.08
CA ASP A 118 -8.89 -5.24 -17.85
C ASP A 118 -10.42 -5.17 -18.03
N ALA A 119 -11.15 -4.78 -16.97
CA ALA A 119 -12.60 -4.60 -17.00
C ALA A 119 -13.04 -3.41 -17.88
N LEU A 120 -12.19 -2.38 -18.00
CA LEU A 120 -12.48 -1.21 -18.84
C LEU A 120 -12.53 -1.58 -20.33
N GLU A 121 -11.66 -2.47 -20.79
CA GLU A 121 -11.62 -2.92 -22.20
C GLU A 121 -12.93 -3.61 -22.63
N GLN A 122 -13.64 -4.21 -21.68
CA GLN A 122 -14.92 -4.91 -21.91
C GLN A 122 -16.12 -3.99 -21.68
N ASN A 123 -15.89 -2.76 -21.21
CA ASN A 123 -16.96 -1.82 -20.88
C ASN A 123 -17.35 -1.00 -22.10
N ASN A 124 -18.64 -1.06 -22.47
CA ASN A 124 -19.24 -0.28 -23.58
C ASN A 124 -20.28 0.73 -23.06
N THR A 125 -20.27 1.03 -21.75
CA THR A 125 -21.23 1.95 -21.15
C THR A 125 -21.00 3.37 -21.67
N GLN A 126 -22.08 3.95 -22.23
CA GLN A 126 -22.06 5.35 -22.67
C GLN A 126 -22.06 6.31 -21.48
N ASP A 127 -21.68 7.56 -21.74
CA ASP A 127 -21.73 8.64 -20.75
C ASP A 127 -23.15 8.75 -20.15
N ASN A 128 -23.23 8.89 -18.84
CA ASN A 128 -24.50 8.89 -18.10
C ASN A 128 -24.43 9.72 -16.82
N SER A 129 -25.52 9.74 -16.05
CA SER A 129 -25.63 10.56 -14.82
C SER A 129 -24.64 10.16 -13.70
N GLU A 130 -24.04 8.97 -13.74
CA GLU A 130 -23.04 8.56 -12.74
C GLU A 130 -21.65 9.13 -13.01
N ASP A 131 -21.40 9.68 -14.21
CA ASP A 131 -20.11 10.24 -14.61
C ASP A 131 -19.72 11.41 -13.69
N GLU A 132 -20.67 12.28 -13.38
CA GLU A 132 -20.45 13.43 -12.49
C GLU A 132 -20.13 12.99 -11.05
N ALA A 133 -20.84 11.99 -10.53
CA ALA A 133 -20.60 11.45 -9.20
C ALA A 133 -19.21 10.80 -9.08
N LEU A 134 -18.78 10.08 -10.14
CA LEU A 134 -17.43 9.54 -10.22
C LEU A 134 -16.38 10.66 -10.24
N LEU A 135 -16.60 11.71 -11.05
CA LEU A 135 -15.70 12.85 -11.16
C LEU A 135 -15.55 13.59 -9.83
N LYS A 136 -16.64 13.82 -9.09
CA LYS A 136 -16.60 14.38 -7.73
C LYS A 136 -15.70 13.54 -6.80
N SER A 137 -15.86 12.22 -6.83
CA SER A 137 -15.02 11.31 -6.04
C SER A 137 -13.53 11.35 -6.43
N VAL A 138 -13.23 11.50 -7.71
CA VAL A 138 -11.86 11.69 -8.22
C VAL A 138 -11.26 12.97 -7.65
N HIS A 139 -11.98 14.10 -7.73
CA HIS A 139 -11.49 15.37 -7.21
C HIS A 139 -11.36 15.40 -5.69
N TYR A 140 -12.25 14.71 -4.97
CA TYR A 140 -12.07 14.47 -3.54
C TYR A 140 -10.75 13.74 -3.25
N SER A 141 -10.45 12.68 -3.99
CA SER A 141 -9.20 11.93 -3.83
C SER A 141 -7.96 12.75 -4.21
N ILE A 142 -8.03 13.60 -5.25
CA ILE A 142 -6.94 14.54 -5.59
C ILE A 142 -6.64 15.43 -4.38
N ASN A 143 -7.66 15.99 -3.73
CA ASN A 143 -7.49 16.84 -2.55
C ASN A 143 -6.83 16.09 -1.40
N GLU A 144 -7.40 14.93 -1.02
CA GLU A 144 -6.93 14.16 0.14
C GLU A 144 -5.53 13.59 -0.06
N VAL A 145 -5.21 13.09 -1.25
CA VAL A 145 -3.87 12.57 -1.56
C VAL A 145 -2.84 13.68 -1.58
N THR A 146 -3.15 14.82 -2.21
CA THR A 146 -2.25 15.99 -2.25
C THR A 146 -1.93 16.45 -0.83
N LYS A 147 -2.96 16.69 -0.03
CA LYS A 147 -2.82 17.11 1.36
C LYS A 147 -2.05 16.10 2.20
N GLY A 148 -2.37 14.81 2.05
CA GLY A 148 -1.69 13.76 2.79
C GLY A 148 -0.19 13.63 2.46
N ILE A 149 0.20 13.90 1.20
CA ILE A 149 1.62 13.95 0.80
C ILE A 149 2.31 15.16 1.40
N GLU A 150 1.70 16.35 1.32
CA GLU A 150 2.25 17.60 1.86
C GLU A 150 2.42 17.53 3.39
N GLU A 151 1.52 16.84 4.09
CA GLU A 151 1.54 16.65 5.54
C GLU A 151 2.32 15.41 6.01
N PHE A 152 2.95 14.65 5.11
CA PHE A 152 3.58 13.34 5.41
C PHE A 152 2.59 12.32 6.02
N SER A 153 1.31 12.45 5.76
CA SER A 153 0.25 11.52 6.19
C SER A 153 -0.03 10.47 5.11
N PHE A 154 1.01 9.72 4.70
CA PHE A 154 0.95 8.78 3.57
C PHE A 154 -0.12 7.71 3.71
N ASN A 155 -0.33 7.22 4.93
CA ASN A 155 -1.38 6.25 5.24
C ASN A 155 -2.79 6.79 4.95
N LYS A 156 -3.04 8.09 5.16
CA LYS A 156 -4.31 8.73 4.80
C LYS A 156 -4.46 8.85 3.29
N SER A 157 -3.39 9.24 2.58
CA SER A 157 -3.39 9.26 1.12
C SER A 157 -3.73 7.90 0.56
N ILE A 158 -3.10 6.84 1.06
CA ILE A 158 -3.35 5.46 0.63
C ILE A 158 -4.78 5.02 0.98
N ALA A 159 -5.33 5.40 2.12
CA ALA A 159 -6.73 5.13 2.46
C ALA A 159 -7.70 5.75 1.42
N SER A 160 -7.45 7.00 1.00
CA SER A 160 -8.23 7.64 -0.07
C SER A 160 -8.08 6.92 -1.42
N LEU A 161 -6.88 6.40 -1.75
CA LEU A 161 -6.68 5.60 -2.96
C LEU A 161 -7.41 4.24 -2.90
N TYR A 162 -7.49 3.59 -1.74
CA TYR A 162 -8.34 2.42 -1.54
C TYR A 162 -9.81 2.73 -1.79
N GLU A 163 -10.29 3.86 -1.27
CA GLU A 163 -11.67 4.32 -1.43
C GLU A 163 -11.98 4.62 -2.89
N LEU A 164 -11.13 5.41 -3.58
CA LEU A 164 -11.30 5.70 -5.00
C LEU A 164 -11.32 4.44 -5.86
N THR A 165 -10.41 3.48 -5.60
CA THR A 165 -10.40 2.18 -6.27
C THR A 165 -11.74 1.45 -6.11
N ASN A 166 -12.32 1.49 -4.91
CA ASN A 166 -13.62 0.86 -4.63
C ASN A 166 -14.77 1.57 -5.34
N ILE A 167 -14.74 2.90 -5.39
CA ILE A 167 -15.74 3.71 -6.09
C ILE A 167 -15.71 3.41 -7.59
N ILE A 168 -14.54 3.46 -8.23
CA ILE A 168 -14.37 3.14 -9.65
C ILE A 168 -14.90 1.73 -9.96
N ASN A 169 -14.58 0.75 -9.09
CA ASN A 169 -15.01 -0.63 -9.25
C ASN A 169 -16.54 -0.80 -9.20
N LYS A 170 -17.23 -0.02 -8.39
CA LYS A 170 -18.68 -0.12 -8.18
C LYS A 170 -19.50 0.77 -9.11
N SER A 171 -18.89 1.81 -9.66
CA SER A 171 -19.57 2.79 -10.52
C SER A 171 -20.04 2.16 -11.83
N ASN A 172 -21.22 2.57 -12.30
CA ASN A 172 -21.70 2.28 -13.65
C ASN A 172 -21.47 3.45 -14.61
N ALA A 173 -20.59 4.38 -14.28
CA ALA A 173 -20.20 5.50 -15.13
C ALA A 173 -19.70 5.01 -16.51
N GLY A 174 -19.77 5.90 -17.48
CA GLY A 174 -19.33 5.64 -18.85
C GLY A 174 -17.85 5.34 -18.97
N VAL A 175 -17.48 4.68 -20.05
CA VAL A 175 -16.10 4.29 -20.35
C VAL A 175 -15.14 5.48 -20.27
N ARG A 176 -15.57 6.63 -20.81
CA ARG A 176 -14.74 7.85 -20.82
C ARG A 176 -14.43 8.34 -19.41
N ALA A 177 -15.45 8.45 -18.55
CA ALA A 177 -15.29 8.90 -17.17
C ALA A 177 -14.42 7.93 -16.36
N LYS A 178 -14.60 6.61 -16.53
CA LYS A 178 -13.77 5.60 -15.90
C LYS A 178 -12.31 5.64 -16.38
N THR A 179 -12.08 5.86 -17.67
CA THR A 179 -10.72 6.00 -18.21
C THR A 179 -9.99 7.18 -17.56
N GLU A 180 -10.65 8.35 -17.48
CA GLU A 180 -10.06 9.52 -16.83
C GLU A 180 -9.84 9.31 -15.33
N ALA A 181 -10.77 8.64 -14.65
CA ALA A 181 -10.63 8.28 -13.24
C ALA A 181 -9.42 7.36 -13.01
N LEU A 182 -9.22 6.34 -13.87
CA LEU A 182 -8.09 5.41 -13.77
C LEU A 182 -6.76 6.08 -14.14
N LYS A 183 -6.73 6.99 -15.12
CA LYS A 183 -5.54 7.81 -15.42
C LYS A 183 -5.16 8.69 -14.24
N THR A 184 -6.15 9.33 -13.62
CA THR A 184 -5.92 10.14 -12.41
C THR A 184 -5.42 9.27 -11.27
N LEU A 185 -6.03 8.11 -11.05
CA LEU A 185 -5.58 7.13 -10.03
C LEU A 185 -4.12 6.73 -10.27
N ALA A 186 -3.70 6.47 -11.51
CA ALA A 186 -2.31 6.16 -11.84
C ALA A 186 -1.35 7.27 -11.41
N ILE A 187 -1.65 8.54 -11.70
CA ILE A 187 -0.80 9.66 -11.30
C ILE A 187 -0.77 9.81 -9.77
N LEU A 188 -1.92 9.65 -9.10
CA LEU A 188 -1.98 9.74 -7.63
C LEU A 188 -1.23 8.59 -6.94
N MET A 189 -1.14 7.42 -7.58
CA MET A 189 -0.39 6.26 -7.09
C MET A 189 1.12 6.36 -7.32
N MET A 190 1.59 7.21 -8.25
CA MET A 190 3.00 7.31 -8.62
C MET A 190 3.97 7.44 -7.42
N PRO A 191 3.72 8.30 -6.41
CA PRO A 191 4.64 8.43 -5.28
C PRO A 191 4.77 7.15 -4.44
N PHE A 192 3.74 6.29 -4.46
CA PHE A 192 3.64 5.09 -3.63
C PHE A 192 4.06 3.83 -4.39
N THR A 193 3.57 3.65 -5.61
CA THR A 193 3.70 2.43 -6.43
C THR A 193 4.05 2.79 -7.87
N PRO A 194 5.30 3.23 -8.12
CA PRO A 194 5.69 3.80 -9.40
C PRO A 194 5.60 2.80 -10.58
N HIS A 195 5.86 1.51 -10.36
CA HIS A 195 5.88 0.56 -11.48
C HIS A 195 4.48 0.28 -12.01
N ILE A 196 3.53 -0.06 -11.13
CA ILE A 196 2.14 -0.28 -11.57
C ILE A 196 1.51 1.00 -12.12
N ALA A 197 1.86 2.17 -11.56
CA ALA A 197 1.34 3.46 -12.01
C ALA A 197 1.80 3.79 -13.44
N GLU A 198 3.06 3.54 -13.78
CA GLU A 198 3.58 3.71 -15.16
C GLU A 198 2.90 2.75 -16.15
N GLU A 199 2.74 1.48 -15.77
CA GLU A 199 2.06 0.49 -16.61
C GLU A 199 0.58 0.86 -16.82
N MET A 200 -0.12 1.29 -15.76
CA MET A 200 -1.48 1.80 -15.87
C MET A 200 -1.58 2.97 -16.84
N TRP A 201 -0.70 3.96 -16.66
CA TRP A 201 -0.66 5.16 -17.49
C TRP A 201 -0.46 4.82 -18.97
N SER A 202 0.52 3.97 -19.26
CA SER A 202 0.82 3.52 -20.62
C SER A 202 -0.36 2.76 -21.24
N THR A 203 -0.93 1.80 -20.52
CA THR A 203 -2.05 0.97 -21.00
C THR A 203 -3.31 1.79 -21.27
N LEU A 204 -3.55 2.83 -20.46
CA LEU A 204 -4.69 3.75 -20.64
C LEU A 204 -4.46 4.83 -21.71
N GLY A 205 -3.35 4.75 -22.46
CA GLY A 205 -3.03 5.70 -23.54
C GLY A 205 -2.53 7.06 -23.03
N GLY A 206 -1.85 7.07 -21.89
CA GLY A 206 -1.12 8.24 -21.40
C GLY A 206 0.07 8.59 -22.31
N GLN A 207 0.42 9.87 -22.41
CA GLN A 207 1.54 10.33 -23.22
C GLN A 207 2.80 10.49 -22.35
N GLY A 208 3.92 9.91 -22.79
CA GLY A 208 5.17 9.93 -22.04
C GLY A 208 5.09 9.10 -20.76
N LEU A 209 5.91 9.45 -19.76
CA LEU A 209 5.93 8.80 -18.46
C LEU A 209 4.92 9.44 -17.49
N ALA A 210 4.24 8.64 -16.69
CA ALA A 210 3.36 9.12 -15.62
C ALA A 210 4.12 10.00 -14.62
N SER A 211 5.37 9.62 -14.29
CA SER A 211 6.26 10.36 -13.39
C SER A 211 6.64 11.77 -13.87
N LEU A 212 6.55 12.02 -15.17
CA LEU A 212 6.79 13.33 -15.78
C LEU A 212 5.50 14.11 -16.07
N SER A 213 4.36 13.51 -15.83
CA SER A 213 3.06 14.15 -16.04
C SER A 213 2.79 15.17 -14.93
N SER A 214 2.03 16.21 -15.27
CA SER A 214 1.60 17.20 -14.28
C SER A 214 0.71 16.56 -13.23
N TRP A 215 0.90 16.95 -11.96
CA TRP A 215 -0.01 16.55 -10.90
C TRP A 215 -1.44 16.99 -11.20
N PRO A 216 -2.48 16.16 -10.91
CA PRO A 216 -3.84 16.49 -11.25
C PRO A 216 -4.31 17.77 -10.57
N LYS A 217 -4.94 18.65 -11.33
CA LYS A 217 -5.46 19.90 -10.79
C LYS A 217 -6.80 19.65 -10.10
N LEU A 218 -6.93 20.19 -8.89
CA LEU A 218 -8.18 20.15 -8.13
C LEU A 218 -9.16 21.19 -8.69
N ASP A 219 -10.37 20.73 -9.04
CA ASP A 219 -11.53 21.59 -9.22
C ASP A 219 -12.31 21.69 -7.89
N LYS A 220 -12.18 22.81 -7.23
CA LYS A 220 -12.81 23.04 -5.92
C LYS A 220 -14.34 23.09 -5.99
N SER A 221 -14.91 23.45 -7.14
CA SER A 221 -16.36 23.50 -7.31
C SER A 221 -17.02 22.13 -7.18
N LEU A 222 -16.28 21.06 -7.48
CA LEU A 222 -16.73 19.66 -7.34
C LEU A 222 -16.65 19.12 -5.90
N LEU A 223 -16.04 19.87 -4.98
CA LEU A 223 -16.00 19.52 -3.55
C LEU A 223 -17.14 20.16 -2.75
N GLU A 224 -17.80 21.16 -3.32
CA GLU A 224 -18.92 21.81 -2.66
C GLU A 224 -20.12 20.86 -2.69
N ASN A 225 -20.59 20.46 -1.51
CA ASN A 225 -21.84 19.73 -1.40
C ASN A 225 -22.99 20.71 -1.67
N ASP A 226 -23.94 20.32 -2.52
CA ASP A 226 -25.22 21.00 -2.72
C ASP A 226 -26.15 20.85 -1.49
N ASP A 227 -25.60 20.64 -0.29
CA ASP A 227 -26.38 20.56 0.95
C ASP A 227 -26.88 21.94 1.33
N VAL A 228 -28.05 22.26 0.81
CA VAL A 228 -28.89 23.31 1.35
C VAL A 228 -29.38 22.86 2.73
N THR A 229 -28.75 23.38 3.76
CA THR A 229 -29.28 23.25 5.13
C THR A 229 -30.64 23.94 5.16
N VAL A 230 -31.72 23.18 5.23
CA VAL A 230 -33.07 23.65 5.48
C VAL A 230 -33.28 23.80 6.98
#